data_5950b6777a836eea2d4a5a2c3585f403
#
_entry.id   5950b6777a836eea2d4a5a2c3585f403
#
_cell.length_a   1.000
_cell.length_b   1.000
_cell.length_c   1.000
_cell.angle_alpha   90.00
_cell.angle_beta   90.00
_cell.angle_gamma   90.00
#
_symmetry.space_group_name_H-M   'P 1'
#
loop_
_entity.id
_entity.type
_entity.pdbx_description
1 polymer ?
#
loop_
_entity_poly.entity_id
_entity_poly.type
_entity_poly.pdbx_seq_one_letter_code
_entity_poly.pdbx_strand_id
1 'polypeptide(L)'
;MIKGFIFDLDGVLTDTAEYHYRGWKRLADELGVPFTREDNETLRGIPRRESLMLILKKHKYAEEQIVEMMERKNNYYLELVREITPKDLLPGARELLEEIHAAGMKAALGSASKNAREVIQRLGIESLLDAIADGGSVARQKPAPDLFLHAAAQLGLLPGDCVVVEDAAAGIEAGRAGGFYTLGLGPRERVGAADVVLASLEEVRLDAILSLLDQA
;
A
#
# COMPACT_ATOMS: atom_id res chain seq x y z
N MET A 1 7.77 -21.55 -9.41
CA MET A 1 6.30 -21.73 -9.14
C MET A 1 5.92 -20.78 -8.01
N ILE A 2 4.88 -19.98 -8.20
CA ILE A 2 4.42 -19.00 -7.20
C ILE A 2 3.94 -19.74 -5.94
N LYS A 3 4.33 -19.23 -4.76
CA LYS A 3 4.02 -19.79 -3.44
C LYS A 3 3.41 -18.76 -2.49
N GLY A 4 3.49 -17.47 -2.84
CA GLY A 4 2.95 -16.43 -2.00
C GLY A 4 2.66 -15.13 -2.73
N PHE A 5 1.87 -14.29 -2.07
CA PHE A 5 1.48 -12.97 -2.54
C PHE A 5 1.79 -11.92 -1.46
N ILE A 6 2.26 -10.76 -1.88
CA ILE A 6 2.54 -9.63 -1.00
C ILE A 6 1.73 -8.44 -1.50
N PHE A 7 0.73 -8.05 -0.75
CA PHE A 7 -0.21 -7.00 -1.11
C PHE A 7 0.24 -5.66 -0.56
N ASP A 8 0.17 -4.61 -1.37
CA ASP A 8 0.06 -3.28 -0.80
C ASP A 8 -1.32 -3.11 -0.13
N LEU A 9 -1.50 -2.01 0.58
CA LEU A 9 -2.75 -1.71 1.29
C LEU A 9 -3.64 -0.78 0.46
N ASP A 10 -3.12 0.44 0.21
CA ASP A 10 -3.88 1.53 -0.36
C ASP A 10 -4.05 1.38 -1.88
N GLY A 11 -5.29 1.30 -2.35
CA GLY A 11 -5.59 1.06 -3.76
C GLY A 11 -5.51 -0.42 -4.18
N VAL A 12 -5.20 -1.33 -3.24
CA VAL A 12 -5.12 -2.78 -3.45
C VAL A 12 -6.13 -3.53 -2.58
N LEU A 13 -6.02 -3.46 -1.25
CA LEU A 13 -6.94 -4.10 -0.31
C LEU A 13 -8.06 -3.15 0.13
N THR A 14 -7.79 -1.87 0.22
CA THR A 14 -8.73 -0.81 0.58
C THR A 14 -8.28 0.50 -0.06
N ASP A 15 -9.12 1.53 -0.05
CA ASP A 15 -8.74 2.88 -0.48
C ASP A 15 -8.84 3.87 0.69
N THR A 16 -7.71 4.14 1.33
CA THR A 16 -7.63 5.17 2.37
C THR A 16 -7.18 6.53 1.84
N ALA A 17 -7.08 6.71 0.52
CA ALA A 17 -6.66 7.97 -0.11
C ALA A 17 -7.52 9.15 0.33
N GLU A 18 -8.84 8.94 0.45
CA GLU A 18 -9.76 9.96 0.96
C GLU A 18 -9.45 10.32 2.42
N TYR A 19 -9.12 9.36 3.28
CA TYR A 19 -8.75 9.63 4.68
C TYR A 19 -7.41 10.36 4.77
N HIS A 20 -6.45 10.00 3.91
CA HIS A 20 -5.19 10.72 3.79
C HIS A 20 -5.41 12.16 3.33
N TYR A 21 -6.25 12.36 2.28
CA TYR A 21 -6.62 13.68 1.81
C TYR A 21 -7.25 14.52 2.91
N ARG A 22 -8.28 14.02 3.60
CA ARG A 22 -8.98 14.75 4.68
C ARG A 22 -8.03 15.11 5.83
N GLY A 23 -7.13 14.20 6.21
CA GLY A 23 -6.13 14.46 7.24
C GLY A 23 -5.12 15.53 6.83
N TRP A 24 -4.61 15.49 5.60
CA TRP A 24 -3.70 16.52 5.07
C TRP A 24 -4.42 17.84 4.84
N LYS A 25 -5.65 17.81 4.30
CA LYS A 25 -6.45 19.02 4.06
C LYS A 25 -6.72 19.78 5.36
N ARG A 26 -7.10 19.06 6.43
CA ARG A 26 -7.32 19.68 7.74
C ARG A 26 -6.05 20.34 8.27
N LEU A 27 -4.90 19.68 8.21
CA LEU A 27 -3.62 20.28 8.60
C LEU A 27 -3.26 21.49 7.73
N ALA A 28 -3.40 21.38 6.40
CA ALA A 28 -3.10 22.45 5.47
C ALA A 28 -3.98 23.68 5.72
N ASP A 29 -5.27 23.49 5.99
CA ASP A 29 -6.20 24.60 6.33
C ASP A 29 -5.80 25.31 7.62
N GLU A 30 -5.39 24.58 8.65
CA GLU A 30 -4.89 25.17 9.91
C GLU A 30 -3.61 25.98 9.72
N LEU A 31 -2.78 25.58 8.74
CA LEU A 31 -1.55 26.30 8.39
C LEU A 31 -1.75 27.40 7.34
N GLY A 32 -2.97 27.56 6.81
CA GLY A 32 -3.26 28.51 5.74
C GLY A 32 -2.60 28.15 4.40
N VAL A 33 -2.27 26.87 4.17
CA VAL A 33 -1.62 26.38 2.95
C VAL A 33 -2.67 25.79 2.01
N PRO A 34 -2.76 26.23 0.74
CA PRO A 34 -3.66 25.63 -0.23
C PRO A 34 -3.28 24.16 -0.50
N PHE A 35 -4.25 23.25 -0.42
CA PHE A 35 -4.08 21.82 -0.70
C PHE A 35 -5.34 21.26 -1.34
N THR A 36 -5.22 20.66 -2.51
CA THR A 36 -6.32 20.14 -3.32
C THR A 36 -6.28 18.61 -3.42
N ARG A 37 -7.29 18.00 -4.04
CA ARG A 37 -7.30 16.56 -4.33
C ARG A 37 -6.22 16.18 -5.35
N GLU A 38 -5.98 17.03 -6.32
CA GLU A 38 -4.91 16.86 -7.30
C GLU A 38 -3.53 16.87 -6.63
N ASP A 39 -3.31 17.78 -5.66
CA ASP A 39 -2.09 17.75 -4.86
C ASP A 39 -1.96 16.40 -4.10
N ASN A 40 -3.05 15.88 -3.53
CA ASN A 40 -3.04 14.60 -2.81
C ASN A 40 -2.69 13.40 -3.70
N GLU A 41 -3.15 13.39 -4.95
CA GLU A 41 -2.81 12.30 -5.89
C GLU A 41 -1.29 12.23 -6.13
N THR A 42 -0.59 13.36 -6.09
CA THR A 42 0.88 13.39 -6.22
C THR A 42 1.61 12.82 -5.01
N LEU A 43 0.91 12.60 -3.90
CA LEU A 43 1.48 12.07 -2.66
C LEU A 43 1.32 10.55 -2.52
N ARG A 44 0.69 9.85 -3.47
CA ARG A 44 0.53 8.39 -3.42
C ARG A 44 1.89 7.69 -3.34
N GLY A 45 2.03 6.79 -2.36
CA GLY A 45 3.26 6.04 -2.13
C GLY A 45 4.43 6.85 -1.53
N ILE A 46 4.24 8.16 -1.29
CA ILE A 46 5.26 9.03 -0.70
C ILE A 46 5.19 8.95 0.84
N PRO A 47 6.34 8.77 1.53
CA PRO A 47 6.39 8.76 2.98
C PRO A 47 5.87 10.06 3.60
N ARG A 48 5.33 9.97 4.83
CA ARG A 48 4.63 11.08 5.51
C ARG A 48 5.44 12.37 5.59
N ARG A 49 6.75 12.26 5.89
CA ARG A 49 7.63 13.43 6.02
C ARG A 49 7.79 14.16 4.69
N GLU A 50 8.09 13.42 3.65
CA GLU A 50 8.26 13.92 2.30
C GLU A 50 6.95 14.54 1.79
N SER A 51 5.81 13.89 2.05
CA SER A 51 4.48 14.44 1.74
C SER A 51 4.26 15.80 2.44
N LEU A 52 4.58 15.91 3.74
CA LEU A 52 4.48 17.18 4.46
C LEU A 52 5.38 18.24 3.82
N MET A 53 6.61 17.91 3.47
CA MET A 53 7.54 18.88 2.84
C MET A 53 7.03 19.35 1.48
N LEU A 54 6.40 18.48 0.69
CA LEU A 54 5.75 18.88 -0.57
C LEU A 54 4.56 19.82 -0.34
N ILE A 55 3.74 19.59 0.67
CA ILE A 55 2.61 20.46 1.04
C ILE A 55 3.11 21.84 1.50
N LEU A 56 4.12 21.85 2.37
CA LEU A 56 4.67 23.10 2.92
C LEU A 56 5.42 23.94 1.87
N LYS A 57 5.88 23.33 0.77
CA LYS A 57 6.58 24.00 -0.34
C LYS A 57 7.80 24.81 0.15
N LYS A 58 7.69 26.14 0.12
CA LYS A 58 8.79 27.06 0.49
C LYS A 58 8.77 27.50 1.95
N HIS A 59 7.76 27.12 2.72
CA HIS A 59 7.69 27.47 4.13
C HIS A 59 8.73 26.69 4.93
N LYS A 60 9.51 27.41 5.74
CA LYS A 60 10.53 26.81 6.59
C LYS A 60 10.02 26.73 8.02
N TYR A 61 10.13 25.54 8.60
CA TYR A 61 9.77 25.26 9.98
C TYR A 61 10.94 24.59 10.69
N ALA A 62 11.02 24.75 12.01
CA ALA A 62 11.97 24.02 12.84
C ALA A 62 11.61 22.52 12.86
N GLU A 63 12.59 21.67 13.14
CA GLU A 63 12.39 20.21 13.11
C GLU A 63 11.29 19.76 14.09
N GLU A 64 11.21 20.40 15.26
CA GLU A 64 10.20 20.12 16.27
C GLU A 64 8.78 20.39 15.75
N GLN A 65 8.61 21.47 14.95
CA GLN A 65 7.33 21.82 14.31
C GLN A 65 6.96 20.81 13.21
N ILE A 66 7.94 20.34 12.45
CA ILE A 66 7.73 19.29 11.43
C ILE A 66 7.23 18.01 12.09
N VAL A 67 7.87 17.58 13.18
CA VAL A 67 7.46 16.38 13.94
C VAL A 67 6.05 16.56 14.49
N GLU A 68 5.74 17.70 15.10
CA GLU A 68 4.41 18.01 15.65
C GLU A 68 3.33 17.99 14.56
N MET A 69 3.57 18.61 13.40
CA MET A 69 2.64 18.60 12.27
C MET A 69 2.38 17.18 11.74
N MET A 70 3.42 16.34 11.66
CA MET A 70 3.27 14.94 11.25
C MET A 70 2.41 14.14 12.25
N GLU A 71 2.60 14.35 13.55
CA GLU A 71 1.82 13.70 14.60
C GLU A 71 0.36 14.17 14.56
N ARG A 72 0.13 15.47 14.46
CA ARG A 72 -1.22 16.08 14.37
C ARG A 72 -1.97 15.52 13.16
N LYS A 73 -1.35 15.53 11.95
CA LYS A 73 -1.94 14.91 10.76
C LYS A 73 -2.25 13.43 10.98
N ASN A 74 -1.35 12.71 11.64
CA ASN A 74 -1.58 11.30 11.92
C ASN A 74 -2.80 11.08 12.82
N ASN A 75 -2.99 11.90 13.83
CA ASN A 75 -4.16 11.83 14.71
C ASN A 75 -5.46 12.06 13.93
N TYR A 76 -5.50 13.04 13.01
CA TYR A 76 -6.64 13.27 12.13
C TYR A 76 -6.95 12.06 11.25
N TYR A 77 -5.91 11.42 10.70
CA TYR A 77 -6.06 10.21 9.92
C TYR A 77 -6.60 9.05 10.78
N LEU A 78 -6.06 8.84 11.98
CA LEU A 78 -6.50 7.78 12.88
C LEU A 78 -7.95 7.97 13.36
N GLU A 79 -8.42 9.20 13.53
CA GLU A 79 -9.85 9.48 13.79
C GLU A 79 -10.73 8.89 12.68
N LEU A 80 -10.32 9.06 11.41
CA LEU A 80 -11.05 8.54 10.25
C LEU A 80 -10.90 7.02 10.09
N VAL A 81 -9.70 6.47 10.33
CA VAL A 81 -9.44 5.02 10.29
C VAL A 81 -10.39 4.26 11.24
N ARG A 82 -10.79 4.87 12.35
CA ARG A 82 -11.75 4.25 13.28
C ARG A 82 -13.13 3.98 12.68
N GLU A 83 -13.46 4.65 11.58
CA GLU A 83 -14.71 4.45 10.83
C GLU A 83 -14.64 3.25 9.87
N ILE A 84 -13.42 2.73 9.58
CA ILE A 84 -13.20 1.59 8.68
C ILE A 84 -13.90 0.34 9.21
N THR A 85 -14.55 -0.38 8.31
CA THR A 85 -15.26 -1.65 8.53
C THR A 85 -14.86 -2.66 7.44
N PRO A 86 -15.22 -3.94 7.56
CA PRO A 86 -15.01 -4.91 6.49
C PRO A 86 -15.66 -4.55 5.13
N LYS A 87 -16.60 -3.61 5.10
CA LYS A 87 -17.23 -3.13 3.86
C LYS A 87 -16.34 -2.20 3.04
N ASP A 88 -15.26 -1.71 3.65
CA ASP A 88 -14.30 -0.82 3.00
C ASP A 88 -13.17 -1.60 2.30
N LEU A 89 -13.25 -2.93 2.26
CA LEU A 89 -12.43 -3.75 1.37
C LEU A 89 -12.80 -3.47 -0.08
N LEU A 90 -11.78 -3.35 -0.93
CA LEU A 90 -11.99 -3.26 -2.37
C LEU A 90 -12.57 -4.59 -2.91
N PRO A 91 -13.42 -4.53 -3.94
CA PRO A 91 -14.03 -5.71 -4.55
C PRO A 91 -12.97 -6.74 -4.99
N GLY A 92 -13.19 -8.01 -4.65
CA GLY A 92 -12.29 -9.12 -4.96
C GLY A 92 -11.11 -9.31 -4.01
N ALA A 93 -10.82 -8.33 -3.12
CA ALA A 93 -9.67 -8.41 -2.22
C ALA A 93 -9.80 -9.55 -1.20
N ARG A 94 -10.95 -9.69 -0.55
CA ARG A 94 -11.20 -10.78 0.41
C ARG A 94 -11.21 -12.12 -0.28
N GLU A 95 -11.93 -12.23 -1.38
CA GLU A 95 -12.11 -13.44 -2.15
C GLU A 95 -10.75 -13.98 -2.61
N LEU A 96 -9.86 -13.13 -3.11
CA LEU A 96 -8.51 -13.52 -3.53
C LEU A 96 -7.66 -14.00 -2.33
N LEU A 97 -7.70 -13.31 -1.19
CA LEU A 97 -6.99 -13.73 0.02
C LEU A 97 -7.47 -15.11 0.49
N GLU A 98 -8.78 -15.36 0.48
CA GLU A 98 -9.38 -16.65 0.84
C GLU A 98 -8.98 -17.76 -0.14
N GLU A 99 -8.92 -17.48 -1.45
CA GLU A 99 -8.45 -18.44 -2.47
C GLU A 99 -6.96 -18.78 -2.30
N ILE A 100 -6.11 -17.79 -2.02
CA ILE A 100 -4.68 -17.98 -1.75
C ILE A 100 -4.52 -18.90 -0.54
N HIS A 101 -5.24 -18.64 0.54
CA HIS A 101 -5.21 -19.48 1.74
C HIS A 101 -5.72 -20.91 1.47
N ALA A 102 -6.83 -21.04 0.76
CA ALA A 102 -7.40 -22.35 0.39
C ALA A 102 -6.46 -23.18 -0.51
N ALA A 103 -5.65 -22.53 -1.34
CA ALA A 103 -4.62 -23.15 -2.16
C ALA A 103 -3.35 -23.55 -1.38
N GLY A 104 -3.28 -23.26 -0.07
CA GLY A 104 -2.10 -23.51 0.76
C GLY A 104 -0.92 -22.58 0.46
N MET A 105 -1.18 -21.47 -0.26
CA MET A 105 -0.22 -20.41 -0.52
C MET A 105 -0.20 -19.42 0.64
N LYS A 106 0.84 -18.58 0.71
CA LYS A 106 1.01 -17.57 1.75
C LYS A 106 0.62 -16.18 1.27
N ALA A 107 0.10 -15.37 2.18
CA ALA A 107 -0.21 -13.98 1.93
C ALA A 107 0.46 -13.06 2.96
N ALA A 108 1.01 -11.93 2.51
CA ALA A 108 1.55 -10.90 3.39
C ALA A 108 1.07 -9.51 2.98
N LEU A 109 1.10 -8.59 3.94
CA LEU A 109 1.00 -7.17 3.66
C LEU A 109 2.40 -6.57 3.50
N GLY A 110 2.57 -5.63 2.55
CA GLY A 110 3.77 -4.82 2.34
C GLY A 110 3.40 -3.35 2.12
N SER A 111 3.03 -2.63 3.18
CA SER A 111 2.54 -1.24 3.11
C SER A 111 3.54 -0.23 3.69
N ALA A 112 3.70 0.92 3.03
CA ALA A 112 4.49 2.04 3.56
C ALA A 112 3.80 2.77 4.73
N SER A 113 2.53 2.48 5.02
CA SER A 113 1.79 3.06 6.12
C SER A 113 2.23 2.48 7.47
N LYS A 114 2.58 3.34 8.43
CA LYS A 114 2.84 2.92 9.83
C LYS A 114 1.57 2.52 10.58
N ASN A 115 0.40 2.80 10.01
CA ASN A 115 -0.90 2.48 10.60
C ASN A 115 -1.55 1.25 9.93
N ALA A 116 -0.81 0.53 9.08
CA ALA A 116 -1.33 -0.58 8.30
C ALA A 116 -2.00 -1.66 9.16
N ARG A 117 -1.41 -2.00 10.31
CA ARG A 117 -2.00 -2.99 11.24
C ARG A 117 -3.39 -2.61 11.75
N GLU A 118 -3.57 -1.34 12.14
CA GLU A 118 -4.89 -0.84 12.59
C GLU A 118 -5.92 -0.96 11.47
N VAL A 119 -5.54 -0.61 10.23
CA VAL A 119 -6.43 -0.73 9.07
C VAL A 119 -6.80 -2.18 8.81
N ILE A 120 -5.83 -3.11 8.78
CA ILE A 120 -6.06 -4.55 8.56
C ILE A 120 -6.99 -5.15 9.60
N GLN A 121 -6.81 -4.79 10.88
CA GLN A 121 -7.68 -5.24 11.97
C GLN A 121 -9.14 -4.78 11.76
N ARG A 122 -9.32 -3.52 11.36
CA ARG A 122 -10.65 -2.96 11.10
C ARG A 122 -11.32 -3.55 9.86
N LEU A 123 -10.54 -3.88 8.83
CA LEU A 123 -11.02 -4.59 7.66
C LEU A 123 -11.38 -6.06 7.96
N GLY A 124 -10.97 -6.60 9.12
CA GLY A 124 -11.27 -7.96 9.53
C GLY A 124 -10.62 -9.02 8.65
N ILE A 125 -9.40 -8.77 8.15
CA ILE A 125 -8.64 -9.69 7.28
C ILE A 125 -7.28 -10.09 7.88
N GLU A 126 -7.01 -9.75 9.14
CA GLU A 126 -5.73 -10.08 9.78
C GLU A 126 -5.44 -11.59 9.76
N SER A 127 -6.46 -12.42 9.96
CA SER A 127 -6.33 -13.88 9.94
C SER A 127 -6.07 -14.49 8.55
N LEU A 128 -6.19 -13.70 7.48
CA LEU A 128 -5.89 -14.11 6.10
C LEU A 128 -4.46 -13.72 5.68
N LEU A 129 -3.68 -13.11 6.59
CA LEU A 129 -2.31 -12.69 6.34
C LEU A 129 -1.35 -13.44 7.25
N ASP A 130 -0.35 -14.11 6.66
CA ASP A 130 0.72 -14.81 7.38
C ASP A 130 1.78 -13.85 7.95
N ALA A 131 1.93 -12.66 7.31
CA ALA A 131 2.90 -11.65 7.73
C ALA A 131 2.40 -10.23 7.41
N ILE A 132 2.90 -9.26 8.19
CA ILE A 132 2.62 -7.82 7.99
C ILE A 132 3.93 -7.05 8.10
N ALA A 133 4.39 -6.50 6.97
CA ALA A 133 5.46 -5.52 6.89
C ALA A 133 4.83 -4.14 6.68
N ASP A 134 5.11 -3.21 7.59
CA ASP A 134 4.56 -1.85 7.59
C ASP A 134 5.65 -0.78 7.44
N GLY A 135 5.27 0.49 7.40
CA GLY A 135 6.19 1.61 7.24
C GLY A 135 7.21 1.79 8.37
N GLY A 136 7.12 1.01 9.44
CA GLY A 136 8.12 0.95 10.52
C GLY A 136 9.08 -0.23 10.40
N SER A 137 8.80 -1.17 9.50
CA SER A 137 9.53 -2.44 9.38
C SER A 137 10.91 -2.30 8.73
N VAL A 138 11.12 -1.27 7.90
CA VAL A 138 12.36 -1.07 7.15
C VAL A 138 12.77 0.41 7.10
N ALA A 139 14.06 0.66 6.88
CA ALA A 139 14.60 2.01 6.80
C ALA A 139 14.34 2.67 5.43
N ARG A 140 14.46 1.89 4.34
CA ARG A 140 14.25 2.39 2.98
C ARG A 140 12.87 1.98 2.50
N GLN A 141 12.08 2.97 2.14
CA GLN A 141 10.71 2.78 1.62
C GLN A 141 10.71 2.62 0.08
N LYS A 142 9.56 2.22 -0.48
CA LYS A 142 9.34 2.22 -1.93
C LYS A 142 9.83 3.54 -2.55
N PRO A 143 10.57 3.52 -3.65
CA PRO A 143 10.78 2.43 -4.59
C PRO A 143 11.91 1.45 -4.23
N ALA A 144 12.56 1.55 -3.05
CA ALA A 144 13.49 0.50 -2.62
C ALA A 144 12.75 -0.82 -2.33
N PRO A 145 13.35 -1.99 -2.61
CA PRO A 145 12.69 -3.28 -2.48
C PRO A 145 12.57 -3.78 -1.04
N ASP A 146 13.16 -3.08 -0.07
CA ASP A 146 13.39 -3.54 1.30
C ASP A 146 12.10 -4.02 1.98
N LEU A 147 10.99 -3.30 1.77
CA LEU A 147 9.71 -3.62 2.39
C LEU A 147 9.17 -4.98 1.92
N PHE A 148 9.21 -5.23 0.62
CA PHE A 148 8.75 -6.49 0.05
C PHE A 148 9.72 -7.64 0.33
N LEU A 149 11.04 -7.39 0.32
CA LEU A 149 12.04 -8.36 0.75
C LEU A 149 11.85 -8.76 2.21
N HIS A 150 11.53 -7.81 3.09
CA HIS A 150 11.22 -8.08 4.48
C HIS A 150 9.95 -8.93 4.62
N ALA A 151 8.88 -8.62 3.88
CA ALA A 151 7.65 -9.40 3.88
C ALA A 151 7.89 -10.85 3.39
N ALA A 152 8.62 -11.04 2.29
CA ALA A 152 8.98 -12.36 1.77
C ALA A 152 9.80 -13.17 2.77
N ALA A 153 10.76 -12.53 3.45
CA ALA A 153 11.55 -13.18 4.50
C ALA A 153 10.68 -13.64 5.69
N GLN A 154 9.69 -12.84 6.10
CA GLN A 154 8.73 -13.24 7.13
C GLN A 154 7.87 -14.45 6.70
N LEU A 155 7.53 -14.54 5.40
CA LEU A 155 6.85 -15.70 4.83
C LEU A 155 7.76 -16.94 4.70
N GLY A 156 9.09 -16.77 4.79
CA GLY A 156 10.07 -17.82 4.53
C GLY A 156 10.14 -18.19 3.04
N LEU A 157 9.88 -17.23 2.14
CA LEU A 157 9.86 -17.41 0.69
C LEU A 157 10.97 -16.60 0.02
N LEU A 158 11.39 -17.06 -1.17
CA LEU A 158 12.28 -16.30 -2.04
C LEU A 158 11.46 -15.28 -2.86
N PRO A 159 12.03 -14.13 -3.25
CA PRO A 159 11.34 -13.14 -4.09
C PRO A 159 10.74 -13.74 -5.36
N GLY A 160 11.48 -14.57 -6.09
CA GLY A 160 11.00 -15.24 -7.31
C GLY A 160 9.89 -16.29 -7.11
N ASP A 161 9.55 -16.62 -5.87
CA ASP A 161 8.38 -17.43 -5.51
C ASP A 161 7.16 -16.58 -5.11
N CYS A 162 7.27 -15.24 -5.16
CA CYS A 162 6.24 -14.32 -4.69
C CYS A 162 5.79 -13.35 -5.78
N VAL A 163 4.52 -12.96 -5.68
CA VAL A 163 3.89 -11.89 -6.48
C VAL A 163 3.66 -10.67 -5.59
N VAL A 164 4.14 -9.52 -5.99
CA VAL A 164 3.79 -8.23 -5.40
C VAL A 164 2.56 -7.68 -6.12
N VAL A 165 1.50 -7.35 -5.37
CA VAL A 165 0.26 -6.74 -5.87
C VAL A 165 0.25 -5.28 -5.46
N GLU A 166 0.17 -4.36 -6.43
CA GLU A 166 0.42 -2.94 -6.24
C GLU A 166 -0.39 -2.04 -7.18
N ASP A 167 -0.74 -0.84 -6.72
CA ASP A 167 -1.44 0.17 -7.53
C ASP A 167 -0.56 1.36 -7.91
N ALA A 168 0.66 1.48 -7.39
CA ALA A 168 1.55 2.63 -7.57
C ALA A 168 2.85 2.28 -8.30
N ALA A 169 3.34 3.19 -9.14
CA ALA A 169 4.59 3.01 -9.90
C ALA A 169 5.79 2.71 -8.99
N ALA A 170 5.91 3.40 -7.85
CA ALA A 170 7.01 3.19 -6.92
C ALA A 170 7.00 1.78 -6.30
N GLY A 171 5.83 1.19 -6.07
CA GLY A 171 5.72 -0.18 -5.57
C GLY A 171 6.01 -1.21 -6.65
N ILE A 172 5.58 -0.99 -7.89
CA ILE A 172 5.97 -1.85 -9.03
C ILE A 172 7.49 -1.83 -9.21
N GLU A 173 8.12 -0.64 -9.14
CA GLU A 173 9.58 -0.51 -9.19
C GLU A 173 10.25 -1.28 -8.06
N ALA A 174 9.75 -1.15 -6.82
CA ALA A 174 10.27 -1.88 -5.66
C ALA A 174 10.14 -3.40 -5.83
N GLY A 175 9.00 -3.90 -6.31
CA GLY A 175 8.79 -5.32 -6.58
C GLY A 175 9.78 -5.87 -7.60
N ARG A 176 9.92 -5.19 -8.73
CA ARG A 176 10.87 -5.57 -9.80
C ARG A 176 12.32 -5.50 -9.34
N ALA A 177 12.71 -4.44 -8.62
CA ALA A 177 14.06 -4.29 -8.06
C ALA A 177 14.39 -5.40 -7.05
N GLY A 178 13.38 -5.93 -6.36
CA GLY A 178 13.52 -7.05 -5.43
C GLY A 178 13.51 -8.42 -6.07
N GLY A 179 13.26 -8.54 -7.37
CA GLY A 179 13.19 -9.81 -8.11
C GLY A 179 11.87 -10.57 -7.91
N PHE A 180 10.79 -9.85 -7.61
CA PHE A 180 9.43 -10.39 -7.51
C PHE A 180 8.72 -10.38 -8.86
N TYR A 181 7.75 -11.27 -9.04
CA TYR A 181 6.69 -11.03 -10.00
C TYR A 181 5.81 -9.88 -9.54
N THR A 182 5.26 -9.12 -10.50
CA THR A 182 4.48 -7.93 -10.19
C THR A 182 3.12 -7.96 -10.88
N LEU A 183 2.06 -7.73 -10.10
CA LEU A 183 0.69 -7.55 -10.56
C LEU A 183 0.29 -6.09 -10.26
N GLY A 184 0.18 -5.28 -11.30
CA GLY A 184 -0.25 -3.89 -11.22
C GLY A 184 -1.77 -3.77 -11.28
N LEU A 185 -2.38 -3.00 -10.37
CA LEU A 185 -3.81 -2.70 -10.37
C LEU A 185 -4.06 -1.25 -10.77
N GLY A 186 -4.89 -1.07 -11.80
CA GLY A 186 -5.30 0.24 -12.30
C GLY A 186 -4.82 0.57 -13.71
N PRO A 187 -4.74 1.86 -14.07
CA PRO A 187 -4.43 2.27 -15.42
C PRO A 187 -2.97 1.96 -15.81
N ARG A 188 -2.75 1.50 -17.03
CA ARG A 188 -1.42 1.15 -17.56
C ARG A 188 -0.42 2.30 -17.52
N GLU A 189 -0.90 3.54 -17.58
CA GLU A 189 -0.06 4.74 -17.46
C GLU A 189 0.65 4.82 -16.11
N ARG A 190 0.07 4.22 -15.06
CA ARG A 190 0.61 4.22 -13.70
C ARG A 190 1.37 2.94 -13.36
N VAL A 191 0.84 1.79 -13.73
CA VAL A 191 1.37 0.47 -13.32
C VAL A 191 1.84 -0.39 -14.49
N GLY A 192 1.96 0.17 -15.69
CA GLY A 192 2.29 -0.58 -16.91
C GLY A 192 3.68 -1.21 -16.96
N ALA A 193 4.55 -0.90 -16.00
CA ALA A 193 5.83 -1.58 -15.82
C ALA A 193 5.71 -2.94 -15.10
N ALA A 194 4.53 -3.30 -14.58
CA ALA A 194 4.27 -4.62 -13.96
C ALA A 194 4.27 -5.73 -15.01
N ASP A 195 4.57 -6.97 -14.59
CA ASP A 195 4.54 -8.15 -15.46
C ASP A 195 3.11 -8.43 -15.93
N VAL A 196 2.13 -8.28 -15.04
CA VAL A 196 0.69 -8.37 -15.35
C VAL A 196 -0.01 -7.11 -14.88
N VAL A 197 -0.96 -6.59 -15.68
CA VAL A 197 -1.78 -5.42 -15.32
C VAL A 197 -3.25 -5.77 -15.43
N LEU A 198 -3.99 -5.54 -14.32
CA LEU A 198 -5.44 -5.68 -14.23
C LEU A 198 -6.06 -4.35 -13.82
N ALA A 199 -7.32 -4.14 -14.15
CA ALA A 199 -8.06 -2.93 -13.77
C ALA A 199 -8.34 -2.91 -12.25
N SER A 200 -8.70 -4.05 -11.67
CA SER A 200 -9.01 -4.28 -10.26
C SER A 200 -8.89 -5.78 -9.93
N LEU A 201 -9.16 -6.16 -8.68
CA LEU A 201 -9.30 -7.56 -8.26
C LEU A 201 -10.75 -8.07 -8.39
N GLU A 202 -11.68 -7.21 -8.79
CA GLU A 202 -13.09 -7.57 -8.92
C GLU A 202 -13.29 -8.70 -9.95
N GLU A 203 -13.98 -9.77 -9.53
CA GLU A 203 -14.23 -10.98 -10.33
C GLU A 203 -12.97 -11.72 -10.83
N VAL A 204 -11.78 -11.35 -10.32
CA VAL A 204 -10.51 -12.01 -10.69
C VAL A 204 -10.25 -13.19 -9.76
N ARG A 205 -9.93 -14.35 -10.36
CA ARG A 205 -9.64 -15.61 -9.67
C ARG A 205 -8.14 -15.86 -9.59
N LEU A 206 -7.72 -16.56 -8.55
CA LEU A 206 -6.30 -16.91 -8.35
C LEU A 206 -5.71 -17.68 -9.54
N ASP A 207 -6.43 -18.64 -10.10
CA ASP A 207 -5.97 -19.43 -11.24
C ASP A 207 -5.75 -18.60 -12.49
N ALA A 208 -6.59 -17.58 -12.71
CA ALA A 208 -6.43 -16.63 -13.81
C ALA A 208 -5.14 -15.77 -13.63
N ILE A 209 -4.88 -15.29 -12.42
CA ILE A 209 -3.64 -14.54 -12.13
C ILE A 209 -2.41 -15.42 -12.39
N LEU A 210 -2.39 -16.65 -11.87
CA LEU A 210 -1.28 -17.58 -12.05
C LEU A 210 -1.04 -17.90 -13.53
N SER A 211 -2.12 -18.10 -14.29
CA SER A 211 -2.03 -18.34 -15.74
C SER A 211 -1.46 -17.16 -16.53
N LEU A 212 -1.79 -15.92 -16.12
CA LEU A 212 -1.23 -14.73 -16.75
C LEU A 212 0.26 -14.54 -16.43
N LEU A 213 0.66 -14.84 -15.20
CA LEU A 213 2.06 -14.74 -14.77
C LEU A 213 2.96 -15.81 -15.40
N ASP A 214 2.42 -16.99 -15.71
CA ASP A 214 3.15 -18.06 -16.42
C ASP A 214 3.43 -17.69 -17.89
N GLN A 215 2.76 -16.69 -18.45
CA GLN A 215 2.90 -16.20 -19.83
C GLN A 215 3.73 -14.92 -19.94
N ALA A 216 4.07 -14.28 -18.81
CA ALA A 216 4.80 -13.03 -18.74
C ALA A 216 6.32 -13.25 -18.65
#